data_feeee8e365f2e7ccdc18ad52188e3e17
#
_entry.id   feeee8e365f2e7ccdc18ad52188e3e17
#
_cell.length_a   1.000
_cell.length_b   1.000
_cell.length_c   1.000
_cell.angle_alpha   90.00
_cell.angle_beta   90.00
_cell.angle_gamma   90.00
#
_symmetry.space_group_name_H-M   'P 1'
#
loop_
_entity.id
_entity.type
_entity.pdbx_description
1 polymer ?
#
loop_
_entity_poly.entity_id
_entity_poly.type
_entity_poly.pdbx_seq_one_letter_code
_entity_poly.pdbx_strand_id
1 'polypeptide(L)'
;MSTEDLTPLLLDALGKRIGDPAATALTAALGKRPFKPATPNNSPWLVDRKRGLEIATSVRIENRAYWPARKEGRLWVTWVSHAFLRPAYRGSLPAGFDWRMDDAALSASFARRVEGVLRAVRFTLPPPRDGLVASAELDDDGRPAHLLIRVAVEREYAAVEPGSRPENSVEAGFFAAWCALDGLMREGRIDARHLDALKSRSVPPSACLVTALGGLLWQADVSPECDAFCFAYMKRLMEPEAAAALPDAREIFGESNFWRKPGEALTQDSWENYDRIAPRYALRLAQWRRGEIASKVHFAG
;
A
#
# COMPACT_ATOMS: atom_id res chain seq x y z
N MET A 1 5.03 -7.69 40.09
CA MET A 1 4.35 -8.14 38.85
C MET A 1 5.41 -8.17 37.76
N SER A 2 5.76 -9.36 37.26
CA SER A 2 6.69 -9.51 36.14
C SER A 2 6.15 -8.67 34.97
N THR A 3 6.92 -7.75 34.46
CA THR A 3 6.63 -7.06 33.19
C THR A 3 6.98 -8.06 32.11
N GLU A 4 6.06 -8.95 31.80
CA GLU A 4 6.20 -9.88 30.70
C GLU A 4 6.43 -9.08 29.41
N ASP A 5 7.49 -9.43 28.70
CA ASP A 5 7.78 -8.80 27.40
C ASP A 5 6.70 -9.22 26.40
N LEU A 6 5.86 -8.25 26.01
CA LEU A 6 4.76 -8.47 25.09
C LEU A 6 5.19 -8.36 23.61
N THR A 7 6.41 -7.95 23.33
CA THR A 7 6.87 -7.72 21.96
C THR A 7 6.76 -8.97 21.06
N PRO A 8 7.19 -10.15 21.50
CA PRO A 8 7.03 -11.34 20.65
C PRO A 8 5.57 -11.63 20.30
N LEU A 9 4.66 -11.56 21.29
CA LEU A 9 3.23 -11.78 21.08
C LEU A 9 2.62 -10.71 20.16
N LEU A 10 3.04 -9.46 20.31
CA LEU A 10 2.60 -8.36 19.46
C LEU A 10 3.02 -8.60 18.00
N LEU A 11 4.28 -8.91 17.76
CA LEU A 11 4.79 -9.16 16.42
C LEU A 11 4.14 -10.40 15.77
N ASP A 12 3.84 -11.43 16.56
CA ASP A 12 3.14 -12.62 16.09
C ASP A 12 1.67 -12.36 15.72
N ALA A 13 1.03 -11.43 16.43
CA ALA A 13 -0.37 -11.08 16.19
C ALA A 13 -0.58 -10.14 14.99
N LEU A 14 0.42 -9.32 14.64
CA LEU A 14 0.31 -8.40 13.50
C LEU A 14 0.12 -9.16 12.18
N GLY A 15 -0.87 -8.75 11.39
CA GLY A 15 -1.25 -9.42 10.15
C GLY A 15 -2.09 -10.69 10.37
N LYS A 16 -2.43 -11.04 11.61
CA LYS A 16 -3.32 -12.17 11.91
C LYS A 16 -4.76 -11.72 12.05
N ARG A 17 -5.70 -12.66 11.83
CA ARG A 17 -7.13 -12.42 12.13
C ARG A 17 -7.34 -12.26 13.63
N ILE A 18 -8.32 -11.48 14.04
CA ILE A 18 -8.62 -11.23 15.46
C ILE A 18 -8.98 -12.51 16.25
N GLY A 19 -9.45 -13.56 15.58
CA GLY A 19 -9.72 -14.89 16.16
C GLY A 19 -8.55 -15.87 16.09
N ASP A 20 -7.42 -15.47 15.51
CA ASP A 20 -6.21 -16.30 15.44
C ASP A 20 -5.62 -16.54 16.84
N PRO A 21 -5.03 -17.73 17.11
CA PRO A 21 -4.38 -18.01 18.39
C PRO A 21 -3.36 -16.95 18.82
N ALA A 22 -2.58 -16.39 17.91
CA ALA A 22 -1.60 -15.33 18.23
C ALA A 22 -2.27 -14.04 18.71
N ALA A 23 -3.34 -13.59 18.03
CA ALA A 23 -4.12 -12.42 18.45
C ALA A 23 -4.83 -12.64 19.79
N THR A 24 -5.32 -13.87 20.01
CA THR A 24 -5.97 -14.26 21.29
C THR A 24 -4.96 -14.29 22.42
N ALA A 25 -3.76 -14.87 22.21
CA ALA A 25 -2.69 -14.90 23.20
C ALA A 25 -2.27 -13.49 23.63
N LEU A 26 -2.12 -12.55 22.66
CA LEU A 26 -1.79 -11.16 22.95
C LEU A 26 -2.85 -10.49 23.85
N THR A 27 -4.14 -10.61 23.52
CA THR A 27 -5.20 -10.02 24.35
C THR A 27 -5.29 -10.64 25.74
N ALA A 28 -5.05 -11.95 25.87
CA ALA A 28 -4.98 -12.64 27.16
C ALA A 28 -3.81 -12.13 28.02
N ALA A 29 -2.60 -12.02 27.45
CA ALA A 29 -1.42 -11.49 28.15
C ALA A 29 -1.59 -10.01 28.57
N LEU A 30 -2.35 -9.24 27.80
CA LEU A 30 -2.74 -7.87 28.17
C LEU A 30 -3.82 -7.83 29.26
N GLY A 31 -4.47 -8.94 29.61
CA GLY A 31 -5.62 -8.98 30.48
C GLY A 31 -6.82 -8.18 29.93
N LYS A 32 -6.97 -8.14 28.62
CA LYS A 32 -8.01 -7.40 27.90
C LYS A 32 -9.04 -8.33 27.29
N ARG A 33 -10.20 -7.76 26.94
CA ARG A 33 -11.20 -8.46 26.13
C ARG A 33 -10.63 -8.72 24.72
N PRO A 34 -11.12 -9.76 24.01
CA PRO A 34 -10.77 -9.99 22.62
C PRO A 34 -10.93 -8.74 21.74
N PHE A 35 -10.18 -8.66 20.69
CA PHE A 35 -10.31 -7.58 19.71
C PHE A 35 -11.75 -7.50 19.19
N LYS A 36 -12.24 -6.27 19.02
CA LYS A 36 -13.53 -6.03 18.39
C LYS A 36 -13.41 -6.13 16.87
N PRO A 37 -14.43 -6.70 16.19
CA PRO A 37 -14.48 -6.67 14.74
C PRO A 37 -14.46 -5.24 14.20
N ALA A 38 -13.70 -5.01 13.14
CA ALA A 38 -13.68 -3.75 12.40
C ALA A 38 -14.78 -3.74 11.32
N THR A 39 -15.04 -2.55 10.79
CA THR A 39 -15.87 -2.33 9.59
C THR A 39 -15.11 -1.40 8.64
N PRO A 40 -15.51 -1.26 7.37
CA PRO A 40 -14.84 -0.34 6.44
C PRO A 40 -14.72 1.10 6.97
N ASN A 41 -15.66 1.52 7.84
CA ASN A 41 -15.73 2.89 8.36
C ASN A 41 -15.28 3.00 9.82
N ASN A 42 -14.84 1.90 10.45
CA ASN A 42 -14.43 1.90 11.84
C ASN A 42 -13.35 0.85 12.10
N SER A 43 -12.20 1.33 12.54
CA SER A 43 -11.05 0.51 12.95
C SER A 43 -10.91 0.59 14.47
N PRO A 44 -11.45 -0.40 15.22
CA PRO A 44 -11.36 -0.40 16.66
C PRO A 44 -9.92 -0.45 17.17
N TRP A 45 -9.70 0.22 18.31
CA TRP A 45 -8.42 0.25 19.00
C TRP A 45 -8.50 -0.46 20.35
N LEU A 46 -7.45 -1.21 20.67
CA LEU A 46 -7.15 -1.69 22.00
C LEU A 46 -6.06 -0.78 22.57
N VAL A 47 -6.37 -0.03 23.64
CA VAL A 47 -5.44 0.94 24.23
C VAL A 47 -5.04 0.50 25.62
N ASP A 48 -3.74 0.38 25.85
CA ASP A 48 -3.13 0.20 27.17
C ASP A 48 -2.15 1.32 27.48
N ARG A 49 -2.66 2.46 27.88
CA ARG A 49 -1.87 3.66 28.20
C ARG A 49 -0.79 3.42 29.27
N LYS A 50 -1.09 2.54 30.24
CA LYS A 50 -0.14 2.22 31.32
C LYS A 50 1.10 1.51 30.81
N ARG A 51 0.93 0.68 29.78
CA ARG A 51 2.04 -0.01 29.11
C ARG A 51 2.56 0.73 27.88
N GLY A 52 2.00 1.88 27.52
CA GLY A 52 2.39 2.63 26.33
C GLY A 52 2.10 1.89 25.02
N LEU A 53 0.99 1.13 24.96
CA LEU A 53 0.66 0.27 23.82
C LEU A 53 -0.73 0.61 23.28
N GLU A 54 -0.83 0.80 21.97
CA GLU A 54 -2.07 0.98 21.25
C GLU A 54 -2.07 0.04 20.04
N ILE A 55 -3.12 -0.77 19.86
CA ILE A 55 -3.21 -1.76 18.77
C ILE A 55 -4.49 -1.52 18.00
N ALA A 56 -4.39 -1.38 16.70
CA ALA A 56 -5.53 -1.21 15.82
C ALA A 56 -5.88 -2.50 15.08
N THR A 57 -7.16 -2.63 14.77
CA THR A 57 -7.66 -3.65 13.86
C THR A 57 -8.28 -3.00 12.62
N SER A 58 -8.21 -3.68 11.48
CA SER A 58 -8.77 -3.19 10.22
C SER A 58 -9.34 -4.33 9.38
N VAL A 59 -10.30 -4.02 8.55
CA VAL A 59 -10.81 -4.92 7.49
C VAL A 59 -10.01 -4.79 6.20
N ARG A 60 -9.21 -3.73 6.08
CA ARG A 60 -8.40 -3.42 4.91
C ARG A 60 -6.97 -3.12 5.38
N ILE A 61 -6.02 -3.84 4.83
CA ILE A 61 -4.59 -3.53 4.93
C ILE A 61 -4.12 -3.31 3.50
N GLU A 62 -3.41 -2.23 3.26
CA GLU A 62 -2.85 -1.89 1.95
C GLU A 62 -1.70 -2.83 1.60
N ASN A 63 -2.07 -4.07 1.30
CA ASN A 63 -1.17 -5.16 0.93
C ASN A 63 -1.97 -6.23 0.20
N ARG A 64 -1.41 -6.81 -0.86
CA ARG A 64 -2.06 -7.83 -1.69
C ARG A 64 -2.64 -9.00 -0.89
N ALA A 65 -1.94 -9.47 0.14
CA ALA A 65 -2.37 -10.61 0.96
C ALA A 65 -3.69 -10.38 1.69
N TYR A 66 -4.11 -9.12 1.86
CA TYR A 66 -5.29 -8.71 2.63
C TYR A 66 -6.39 -8.07 1.78
N TRP A 67 -6.18 -7.98 0.48
CA TRP A 67 -7.13 -7.42 -0.46
C TRP A 67 -7.95 -8.51 -1.17
N PRO A 68 -9.24 -8.27 -1.49
CA PRO A 68 -10.09 -7.15 -1.02
C PRO A 68 -10.62 -7.40 0.41
N ALA A 69 -11.14 -6.34 1.05
CA ALA A 69 -11.90 -6.50 2.28
C ALA A 69 -13.11 -7.41 2.04
N ARG A 70 -13.25 -8.46 2.84
CA ARG A 70 -14.25 -9.51 2.61
C ARG A 70 -15.06 -9.81 3.86
N LYS A 71 -16.27 -10.36 3.63
CA LYS A 71 -17.12 -10.88 4.70
C LYS A 71 -17.06 -12.41 4.77
N GLU A 72 -17.15 -12.94 5.98
CA GLU A 72 -17.46 -14.32 6.25
C GLU A 72 -18.80 -14.35 7.01
N GLY A 73 -19.86 -14.79 6.34
CA GLY A 73 -21.22 -14.62 6.81
C GLY A 73 -21.63 -13.15 6.94
N ARG A 74 -22.02 -12.73 8.14
CA ARG A 74 -22.43 -11.33 8.43
C ARG A 74 -21.28 -10.43 8.89
N LEU A 75 -20.12 -10.98 9.20
CA LEU A 75 -19.00 -10.26 9.79
C LEU A 75 -17.92 -9.99 8.76
N TRP A 76 -17.31 -8.80 8.86
CA TRP A 76 -16.11 -8.49 8.12
C TRP A 76 -14.91 -9.26 8.68
N VAL A 77 -14.10 -9.83 7.79
CA VAL A 77 -12.80 -10.40 8.19
C VAL A 77 -11.94 -9.27 8.71
N THR A 78 -11.52 -9.36 9.96
CA THR A 78 -10.79 -8.32 10.66
C THR A 78 -9.40 -8.82 11.03
N TRP A 79 -8.41 -7.97 10.80
CA TRP A 79 -6.99 -8.24 11.02
C TRP A 79 -6.42 -7.33 12.09
N VAL A 80 -5.43 -7.79 12.83
CA VAL A 80 -4.57 -6.91 13.65
C VAL A 80 -3.63 -6.18 12.69
N SER A 81 -3.87 -4.89 12.47
CA SER A 81 -3.24 -4.15 11.36
C SER A 81 -1.93 -3.47 11.74
N HIS A 82 -1.91 -2.79 12.87
CA HIS A 82 -0.75 -2.05 13.34
C HIS A 82 -0.79 -1.81 14.85
N ALA A 83 0.36 -1.45 15.38
CA ALA A 83 0.53 -1.09 16.79
C ALA A 83 1.40 0.15 16.94
N PHE A 84 1.03 1.03 17.86
CA PHE A 84 1.87 2.11 18.34
C PHE A 84 2.47 1.75 19.68
N LEU A 85 3.79 1.85 19.78
CA LEU A 85 4.54 1.79 21.03
C LEU A 85 4.95 3.21 21.42
N ARG A 86 4.76 3.56 22.68
CA ARG A 86 5.13 4.84 23.27
C ARG A 86 6.37 4.67 24.16
N PRO A 87 7.10 5.72 24.53
CA PRO A 87 8.26 5.63 25.43
C PRO A 87 7.98 4.97 26.78
N ALA A 88 6.71 4.90 27.20
CA ALA A 88 6.31 4.14 28.38
C ALA A 88 6.33 2.61 28.21
N TYR A 89 6.44 2.11 26.97
CA TYR A 89 6.56 0.68 26.70
C TYR A 89 7.88 0.12 27.23
N ARG A 90 7.81 -0.96 28.00
CA ARG A 90 8.95 -1.57 28.71
C ARG A 90 9.37 -2.93 28.17
N GLY A 91 8.69 -3.43 27.14
CA GLY A 91 9.10 -4.64 26.44
C GLY A 91 10.34 -4.39 25.58
N SER A 92 10.91 -5.46 25.05
CA SER A 92 11.99 -5.37 24.06
C SER A 92 11.50 -4.64 22.81
N LEU A 93 12.35 -3.83 22.20
CA LEU A 93 12.00 -3.12 20.99
C LEU A 93 12.60 -3.83 19.76
N PRO A 94 11.89 -3.89 18.64
CA PRO A 94 12.32 -4.67 17.49
C PRO A 94 13.58 -4.08 16.83
N ALA A 95 14.38 -4.96 16.21
CA ALA A 95 15.57 -4.61 15.41
C ALA A 95 16.62 -3.75 16.12
N GLY A 96 16.71 -3.82 17.47
CA GLY A 96 17.66 -3.04 18.24
C GLY A 96 17.30 -1.55 18.41
N PHE A 97 16.06 -1.18 18.09
CA PHE A 97 15.56 0.17 18.36
C PHE A 97 15.60 0.49 19.86
N ASP A 98 15.97 1.73 20.22
CA ASP A 98 15.99 2.23 21.59
C ASP A 98 15.41 3.65 21.63
N TRP A 99 14.58 3.95 22.62
CA TRP A 99 13.96 5.28 22.82
C TRP A 99 14.98 6.40 23.07
N ARG A 100 16.21 6.05 23.44
CA ARG A 100 17.30 7.00 23.70
C ARG A 100 18.09 7.35 22.43
N MET A 101 17.85 6.68 21.32
CA MET A 101 18.47 7.00 20.04
C MET A 101 18.08 8.41 19.61
N ASP A 102 19.05 9.18 19.16
CA ASP A 102 18.82 10.43 18.45
C ASP A 102 18.73 10.21 16.93
N ASP A 103 18.45 11.26 16.18
CA ASP A 103 18.33 11.22 14.74
C ASP A 103 19.58 10.63 14.04
N ALA A 104 20.78 10.93 14.57
CA ALA A 104 22.05 10.43 14.02
C ALA A 104 22.20 8.92 14.25
N ALA A 105 21.92 8.43 15.46
CA ALA A 105 21.96 7.02 15.80
C ALA A 105 20.93 6.21 15.03
N LEU A 106 19.71 6.74 14.87
CA LEU A 106 18.65 6.12 14.07
C LEU A 106 19.04 6.04 12.59
N SER A 107 19.60 7.11 12.04
CA SER A 107 20.03 7.14 10.63
C SER A 107 21.21 6.20 10.37
N ALA A 108 22.09 6.00 11.34
CA ALA A 108 23.21 5.05 11.24
C ALA A 108 22.77 3.59 11.37
N SER A 109 21.76 3.32 12.21
CA SER A 109 21.28 1.97 12.51
C SER A 109 20.25 1.44 11.52
N PHE A 110 19.47 2.33 10.89
CA PHE A 110 18.34 1.97 10.03
C PHE A 110 18.48 2.58 8.64
N ALA A 111 18.49 1.74 7.63
CA ALA A 111 18.92 2.05 6.26
C ALA A 111 18.09 3.09 5.48
N ARG A 112 17.01 3.67 6.03
CA ARG A 112 16.22 4.63 5.28
C ARG A 112 15.50 5.66 6.13
N ARG A 113 15.88 6.93 5.93
CA ARG A 113 15.14 8.08 6.40
C ARG A 113 14.02 8.39 5.40
N VAL A 114 12.81 8.61 5.90
CA VAL A 114 11.71 9.15 5.11
C VAL A 114 11.66 10.64 5.38
N GLU A 115 12.01 11.44 4.37
CA GLU A 115 11.85 12.91 4.45
C GLU A 115 10.40 13.28 4.12
N GLY A 116 9.78 14.07 4.98
CA GLY A 116 8.41 14.57 4.84
C GLY A 116 8.07 15.55 5.93
N VAL A 117 6.81 15.95 6.02
CA VAL A 117 6.29 16.85 7.07
C VAL A 117 6.52 16.25 8.47
N LEU A 118 6.51 14.92 8.58
CA LEU A 118 6.87 14.20 9.79
C LEU A 118 8.30 13.67 9.64
N ARG A 119 9.16 14.01 10.60
CA ARG A 119 10.47 13.39 10.73
C ARG A 119 10.26 11.95 11.17
N ALA A 120 10.45 11.00 10.27
CA ALA A 120 10.28 9.59 10.57
C ALA A 120 11.41 8.75 9.98
N VAL A 121 11.86 7.77 10.76
CA VAL A 121 12.81 6.74 10.32
C VAL A 121 12.05 5.44 10.14
N ARG A 122 12.14 4.85 8.94
CA ARG A 122 11.46 3.60 8.61
C ARG A 122 12.47 2.48 8.39
N PHE A 123 12.17 1.30 8.91
CA PHE A 123 12.98 0.11 8.71
C PHE A 123 12.11 -1.15 8.61
N THR A 124 12.59 -2.15 7.89
CA THR A 124 11.98 -3.49 7.83
C THR A 124 12.44 -4.32 9.02
N LEU A 125 11.56 -5.16 9.53
CA LEU A 125 11.96 -6.11 10.56
C LEU A 125 12.66 -7.33 9.92
N PRO A 126 13.71 -7.88 10.56
CA PRO A 126 14.39 -9.05 10.04
C PRO A 126 13.50 -10.30 10.11
N PRO A 127 13.84 -11.37 9.36
CA PRO A 127 13.14 -12.65 9.48
C PRO A 127 13.08 -13.15 10.95
N PRO A 128 12.02 -13.82 11.36
CA PRO A 128 10.85 -14.23 10.56
C PRO A 128 9.75 -13.15 10.43
N ARG A 129 10.10 -11.88 10.59
CA ARG A 129 9.18 -10.73 10.60
C ARG A 129 9.30 -9.85 9.34
N ASP A 130 9.82 -10.41 8.25
CA ASP A 130 10.06 -9.75 6.95
C ASP A 130 8.81 -9.13 6.30
N GLY A 131 7.61 -9.58 6.70
CA GLY A 131 6.35 -8.95 6.31
C GLY A 131 5.92 -7.73 7.14
N LEU A 132 6.74 -7.31 8.13
CA LEU A 132 6.46 -6.17 8.99
C LEU A 132 7.45 -5.03 8.75
N VAL A 133 6.96 -3.81 8.92
CA VAL A 133 7.78 -2.59 8.91
C VAL A 133 7.56 -1.81 10.19
N ALA A 134 8.62 -1.18 10.65
CA ALA A 134 8.57 -0.25 11.76
C ALA A 134 8.88 1.17 11.27
N SER A 135 8.25 2.17 11.88
CA SER A 135 8.47 3.58 11.61
C SER A 135 8.51 4.34 12.92
N ALA A 136 9.65 4.93 13.24
CA ALA A 136 9.78 5.81 14.38
C ALA A 136 9.49 7.24 13.95
N GLU A 137 8.51 7.88 14.55
CA GLU A 137 8.30 9.33 14.43
C GLU A 137 9.13 10.05 15.49
N LEU A 138 9.75 11.15 15.09
CA LEU A 138 10.61 11.95 15.94
C LEU A 138 9.86 13.20 16.38
N ASP A 139 10.09 13.59 17.64
CA ASP A 139 9.66 14.89 18.17
C ASP A 139 10.53 16.05 17.64
N ASP A 140 10.25 17.26 18.11
CA ASP A 140 10.95 18.47 17.71
C ASP A 140 12.45 18.43 18.10
N ASP A 141 12.81 17.67 19.13
CA ASP A 141 14.18 17.47 19.60
C ASP A 141 14.91 16.36 18.84
N GLY A 142 14.25 15.72 17.86
CA GLY A 142 14.80 14.61 17.06
C GLY A 142 14.85 13.28 17.81
N ARG A 143 14.05 13.11 18.88
CA ARG A 143 13.94 11.86 19.64
C ARG A 143 12.68 11.09 19.25
N PRO A 144 12.68 9.75 19.36
CA PRO A 144 11.51 8.97 19.08
C PRO A 144 10.32 9.30 20.00
N ALA A 145 9.25 9.83 19.42
CA ALA A 145 8.00 10.10 20.11
C ALA A 145 7.12 8.85 20.20
N HIS A 146 7.11 8.05 19.13
CA HIS A 146 6.48 6.74 19.11
C HIS A 146 7.05 5.85 18.02
N LEU A 147 6.83 4.55 18.14
CA LEU A 147 7.17 3.53 17.16
C LEU A 147 5.89 2.90 16.64
N LEU A 148 5.61 3.09 15.36
CA LEU A 148 4.54 2.40 14.64
C LEU A 148 5.11 1.10 14.06
N ILE A 149 4.50 -0.03 14.39
CA ILE A 149 4.80 -1.33 13.76
C ILE A 149 3.55 -1.78 13.01
N ARG A 150 3.68 -2.14 11.76
CA ARG A 150 2.56 -2.56 10.92
C ARG A 150 2.97 -3.60 9.88
N VAL A 151 1.96 -4.26 9.30
CA VAL A 151 2.18 -5.03 8.07
C VAL A 151 2.74 -4.11 6.98
N ALA A 152 3.73 -4.61 6.26
CA ALA A 152 4.33 -3.86 5.15
C ALA A 152 3.23 -3.47 4.14
N VAL A 153 3.19 -2.18 3.82
CA VAL A 153 2.26 -1.66 2.82
C VAL A 153 2.87 -1.90 1.44
N GLU A 154 2.11 -2.51 0.56
CA GLU A 154 2.39 -2.55 -0.87
C GLU A 154 1.59 -1.44 -1.54
N ARG A 155 2.23 -0.69 -2.42
CA ARG A 155 1.55 0.33 -3.20
C ARG A 155 0.68 -0.32 -4.28
N GLU A 156 -0.59 0.10 -4.31
CA GLU A 156 -1.51 -0.21 -5.38
C GLU A 156 -1.45 0.91 -6.42
N TYR A 157 -1.21 0.56 -7.68
CA TYR A 157 -1.13 1.52 -8.78
C TYR A 157 -2.39 1.55 -9.63
N ALA A 158 -3.11 0.45 -9.69
CA ALA A 158 -4.38 0.35 -10.39
C ALA A 158 -5.25 -0.73 -9.76
N ALA A 159 -6.55 -0.49 -9.66
CA ALA A 159 -7.51 -1.44 -9.15
C ALA A 159 -8.81 -1.40 -9.95
N VAL A 160 -9.41 -2.57 -10.07
CA VAL A 160 -10.82 -2.73 -10.42
C VAL A 160 -11.55 -3.03 -9.11
N GLU A 161 -12.41 -2.12 -8.66
CA GLU A 161 -13.19 -2.38 -7.45
C GLU A 161 -14.04 -3.65 -7.60
N PRO A 162 -14.06 -4.55 -6.60
CA PRO A 162 -14.91 -5.73 -6.64
C PRO A 162 -16.38 -5.36 -6.86
N GLY A 163 -16.97 -5.89 -7.92
CA GLY A 163 -18.35 -5.58 -8.30
C GLY A 163 -18.52 -4.30 -9.13
N SER A 164 -17.45 -3.57 -9.41
CA SER A 164 -17.49 -2.51 -10.42
C SER A 164 -17.60 -3.12 -11.82
N ARG A 165 -18.19 -2.38 -12.73
CA ARG A 165 -18.26 -2.81 -14.13
C ARG A 165 -16.85 -2.74 -14.74
N PRO A 166 -16.46 -3.70 -15.60
CA PRO A 166 -15.16 -3.68 -16.29
C PRO A 166 -14.84 -2.36 -16.99
N GLU A 167 -15.88 -1.66 -17.47
CA GLU A 167 -15.77 -0.37 -18.15
C GLU A 167 -15.14 0.73 -17.27
N ASN A 168 -15.21 0.61 -15.95
CA ASN A 168 -14.65 1.58 -15.02
C ASN A 168 -13.11 1.44 -14.85
N SER A 169 -12.54 0.41 -15.46
CA SER A 169 -11.11 0.07 -15.30
C SER A 169 -10.30 0.20 -16.59
N VAL A 170 -10.90 0.68 -17.68
CA VAL A 170 -10.25 0.70 -19.00
C VAL A 170 -8.94 1.48 -18.99
N GLU A 171 -8.94 2.68 -18.42
CA GLU A 171 -7.75 3.54 -18.39
C GLU A 171 -6.64 2.94 -17.50
N ALA A 172 -7.01 2.37 -16.36
CA ALA A 172 -6.08 1.61 -15.51
C ALA A 172 -5.56 0.35 -16.24
N GLY A 173 -6.42 -0.30 -17.01
CA GLY A 173 -6.07 -1.42 -17.86
C GLY A 173 -5.10 -1.05 -18.98
N PHE A 174 -5.26 0.11 -19.60
CA PHE A 174 -4.31 0.64 -20.59
C PHE A 174 -2.91 0.85 -19.98
N PHE A 175 -2.85 1.41 -18.76
CA PHE A 175 -1.58 1.57 -18.08
C PHE A 175 -0.92 0.23 -17.75
N ALA A 176 -1.67 -0.74 -17.24
CA ALA A 176 -1.16 -2.09 -16.97
C ALA A 176 -0.66 -2.79 -18.26
N ALA A 177 -1.42 -2.67 -19.36
CA ALA A 177 -1.02 -3.21 -20.66
C ALA A 177 0.26 -2.56 -21.18
N TRP A 178 0.39 -1.24 -21.03
CA TRP A 178 1.60 -0.53 -21.40
C TRP A 178 2.80 -1.02 -20.57
N CYS A 179 2.68 -1.14 -19.24
CA CYS A 179 3.75 -1.70 -18.42
C CYS A 179 4.17 -3.12 -18.87
N ALA A 180 3.20 -3.93 -19.29
CA ALA A 180 3.46 -5.29 -19.78
C ALA A 180 4.20 -5.30 -21.12
N LEU A 181 3.75 -4.49 -22.08
CA LEU A 181 4.29 -4.45 -23.44
C LEU A 181 5.66 -3.78 -23.51
N ASP A 182 5.91 -2.78 -22.66
CA ASP A 182 7.20 -2.09 -22.56
C ASP A 182 8.22 -2.81 -21.66
N GLY A 183 7.91 -4.03 -21.17
CA GLY A 183 8.83 -4.80 -20.34
C GLY A 183 9.07 -4.23 -18.94
N LEU A 184 8.13 -3.45 -18.43
CA LEU A 184 8.21 -2.79 -17.12
C LEU A 184 7.63 -3.64 -15.98
N MET A 185 7.07 -4.82 -16.31
CA MET A 185 6.63 -5.79 -15.30
C MET A 185 7.81 -6.58 -14.76
N ARG A 186 7.68 -7.13 -13.57
CA ARG A 186 8.63 -8.15 -13.08
C ARG A 186 8.55 -9.39 -13.93
N GLU A 187 9.70 -10.03 -14.09
CA GLU A 187 9.82 -11.30 -14.82
C GLU A 187 8.85 -12.34 -14.24
N GLY A 188 8.15 -13.04 -15.11
CA GLY A 188 7.19 -14.10 -14.74
C GLY A 188 5.88 -13.60 -14.13
N ARG A 189 5.66 -12.29 -13.99
CA ARG A 189 4.43 -11.77 -13.39
C ARG A 189 3.21 -11.91 -14.31
N ILE A 190 3.42 -11.75 -15.59
CA ILE A 190 2.43 -12.08 -16.63
C ILE A 190 2.92 -13.31 -17.35
N ASP A 191 2.10 -14.33 -17.45
CA ASP A 191 2.46 -15.53 -18.18
C ASP A 191 2.58 -15.25 -19.70
N ALA A 192 3.38 -16.07 -20.37
CA ALA A 192 3.70 -15.91 -21.79
C ALA A 192 2.43 -15.88 -22.67
N ARG A 193 1.42 -16.70 -22.35
CA ARG A 193 0.17 -16.78 -23.11
C ARG A 193 -0.59 -15.45 -23.06
N HIS A 194 -0.69 -14.83 -21.89
CA HIS A 194 -1.35 -13.53 -21.76
C HIS A 194 -0.55 -12.42 -22.44
N LEU A 195 0.77 -12.45 -22.32
CA LEU A 195 1.64 -11.47 -22.99
C LEU A 195 1.56 -11.60 -24.52
N ASP A 196 1.54 -12.83 -25.06
CA ASP A 196 1.38 -13.07 -26.49
C ASP A 196 0.01 -12.63 -27.00
N ALA A 197 -1.05 -12.85 -26.21
CA ALA A 197 -2.40 -12.37 -26.53
C ALA A 197 -2.48 -10.83 -26.58
N LEU A 198 -1.79 -10.12 -25.69
CA LEU A 198 -1.66 -8.66 -25.74
C LEU A 198 -0.87 -8.21 -26.97
N LYS A 199 0.29 -8.81 -27.25
CA LYS A 199 1.14 -8.48 -28.41
C LYS A 199 0.43 -8.70 -29.73
N SER A 200 -0.33 -9.79 -29.84
CA SER A 200 -1.13 -10.10 -31.04
C SER A 200 -2.45 -9.33 -31.12
N ARG A 201 -2.75 -8.55 -30.09
CA ARG A 201 -4.02 -7.78 -29.98
C ARG A 201 -5.28 -8.65 -30.04
N SER A 202 -5.18 -9.93 -29.68
CA SER A 202 -6.30 -10.88 -29.70
C SER A 202 -7.24 -10.72 -28.50
N VAL A 203 -6.84 -9.94 -27.51
CA VAL A 203 -7.65 -9.54 -26.36
C VAL A 203 -7.64 -8.01 -26.21
N PRO A 204 -8.63 -7.41 -25.55
CA PRO A 204 -8.61 -5.96 -25.31
C PRO A 204 -7.48 -5.59 -24.35
N PRO A 205 -6.96 -4.34 -24.40
CA PRO A 205 -5.83 -3.92 -23.53
C PRO A 205 -6.12 -4.08 -22.05
N SER A 206 -7.35 -3.81 -21.58
CA SER A 206 -7.70 -3.95 -20.16
C SER A 206 -7.63 -5.38 -19.64
N ALA A 207 -7.62 -6.38 -20.53
CA ALA A 207 -7.46 -7.78 -20.13
C ALA A 207 -6.15 -8.04 -19.36
N CYS A 208 -5.13 -7.22 -19.57
CA CYS A 208 -3.91 -7.24 -18.77
C CYS A 208 -4.22 -7.05 -17.28
N LEU A 209 -4.95 -6.00 -16.93
CA LEU A 209 -5.31 -5.73 -15.54
C LEU A 209 -6.35 -6.74 -15.03
N VAL A 210 -7.44 -6.92 -15.77
CA VAL A 210 -8.60 -7.69 -15.31
C VAL A 210 -8.31 -9.19 -15.24
N THR A 211 -7.68 -9.74 -16.28
CA THR A 211 -7.50 -11.20 -16.42
C THR A 211 -6.13 -11.65 -15.93
N ALA A 212 -5.05 -11.02 -16.42
CA ALA A 212 -3.71 -11.48 -16.11
C ALA A 212 -3.25 -11.08 -14.69
N LEU A 213 -3.69 -9.93 -14.19
CA LEU A 213 -3.32 -9.41 -12.87
C LEU A 213 -4.42 -9.58 -11.80
N GLY A 214 -5.59 -10.12 -12.17
CA GLY A 214 -6.70 -10.32 -11.24
C GLY A 214 -7.34 -9.02 -10.75
N GLY A 215 -7.31 -7.99 -11.57
CA GLY A 215 -7.94 -6.69 -11.29
C GLY A 215 -7.08 -5.70 -10.51
N LEU A 216 -5.83 -6.02 -10.20
CA LEU A 216 -4.96 -5.22 -9.33
C LEU A 216 -3.54 -5.16 -9.87
N LEU A 217 -2.99 -3.95 -9.98
CA LEU A 217 -1.58 -3.72 -10.26
C LEU A 217 -0.89 -3.20 -9.00
N TRP A 218 -0.02 -4.02 -8.45
CA TRP A 218 0.71 -3.74 -7.22
C TRP A 218 2.18 -3.39 -7.48
N GLN A 219 2.79 -2.73 -6.50
CA GLN A 219 4.23 -2.49 -6.44
C GLN A 219 5.05 -3.75 -6.74
N ALA A 220 4.62 -4.91 -6.24
CA ALA A 220 5.30 -6.18 -6.45
C ALA A 220 5.16 -6.74 -7.88
N ASP A 221 4.28 -6.18 -8.72
CA ASP A 221 4.08 -6.64 -10.10
C ASP A 221 5.01 -5.96 -11.08
N VAL A 222 5.49 -4.77 -10.75
CA VAL A 222 6.32 -3.96 -11.64
C VAL A 222 7.81 -4.04 -11.28
N SER A 223 8.67 -3.75 -12.24
CA SER A 223 10.12 -3.65 -12.02
C SER A 223 10.45 -2.52 -11.02
N PRO A 224 11.61 -2.55 -10.34
CA PRO A 224 12.00 -1.47 -9.42
C PRO A 224 12.03 -0.08 -10.06
N GLU A 225 12.42 0.00 -11.34
CA GLU A 225 12.40 1.26 -12.10
C GLU A 225 10.96 1.74 -12.32
N CYS A 226 10.09 0.83 -12.77
CA CYS A 226 8.69 1.14 -12.98
C CYS A 226 7.98 1.49 -11.65
N ASP A 227 8.32 0.84 -10.55
CA ASP A 227 7.83 1.21 -9.22
C ASP A 227 8.13 2.67 -8.87
N ALA A 228 9.38 3.09 -9.07
CA ALA A 228 9.79 4.47 -8.81
C ALA A 228 9.08 5.48 -9.74
N PHE A 229 8.93 5.14 -11.02
CA PHE A 229 8.17 5.94 -11.98
C PHE A 229 6.68 5.98 -11.63
N CYS A 230 6.04 4.84 -11.40
CA CYS A 230 4.63 4.75 -11.00
C CYS A 230 4.36 5.61 -9.77
N PHE A 231 5.24 5.52 -8.77
CA PHE A 231 5.10 6.34 -7.57
C PHE A 231 5.16 7.84 -7.87
N ALA A 232 6.10 8.28 -8.71
CA ALA A 232 6.20 9.68 -9.11
C ALA A 232 5.02 10.14 -9.97
N TYR A 233 4.57 9.30 -10.91
CA TYR A 233 3.52 9.58 -11.88
C TYR A 233 2.13 9.47 -11.26
N MET A 234 1.85 8.40 -10.51
CA MET A 234 0.54 8.11 -9.94
C MET A 234 0.29 8.86 -8.62
N LYS A 235 1.33 9.31 -7.91
CA LYS A 235 1.16 10.11 -6.70
C LYS A 235 0.37 11.40 -6.96
N ARG A 236 0.45 11.95 -8.15
CA ARG A 236 -0.39 13.07 -8.58
C ARG A 236 -1.89 12.73 -8.59
N LEU A 237 -2.26 11.43 -8.57
CA LEU A 237 -3.66 10.97 -8.49
C LEU A 237 -4.22 10.99 -7.07
N MET A 238 -3.38 10.93 -6.06
CA MET A 238 -3.79 10.84 -4.64
C MET A 238 -3.92 12.21 -3.97
N GLU A 239 -3.44 13.28 -4.60
CA GLU A 239 -3.69 14.65 -4.11
C GLU A 239 -5.09 15.09 -4.57
N PRO A 240 -5.94 15.66 -3.68
CA PRO A 240 -7.31 16.07 -4.01
C PRO A 240 -7.42 16.99 -5.23
N GLU A 241 -6.39 17.82 -5.47
CA GLU A 241 -6.28 18.69 -6.64
C GLU A 241 -5.75 17.93 -7.88
N ALA A 242 -5.16 16.77 -7.68
CA ALA A 242 -4.65 15.85 -8.69
C ALA A 242 -5.53 14.61 -8.87
N ALA A 243 -6.63 14.49 -8.13
CA ALA A 243 -7.71 13.53 -8.36
C ALA A 243 -8.40 13.71 -9.73
N ALA A 244 -7.86 14.60 -10.49
CA ALA A 244 -7.98 14.67 -11.89
C ALA A 244 -7.26 13.50 -12.51
N ALA A 245 -7.93 12.32 -12.51
CA ALA A 245 -7.65 11.17 -13.36
C ALA A 245 -6.48 11.42 -14.30
N LEU A 246 -5.49 10.60 -14.36
CA LEU A 246 -4.38 10.70 -15.28
C LEU A 246 -4.48 11.97 -16.16
N PRO A 247 -3.80 13.10 -15.88
CA PRO A 247 -4.00 14.35 -16.65
C PRO A 247 -3.92 14.09 -18.15
N ASP A 248 -3.13 13.08 -18.49
CA ASP A 248 -2.90 12.63 -19.86
C ASP A 248 -4.15 11.93 -20.44
N ALA A 249 -4.89 11.14 -19.66
CA ALA A 249 -6.12 10.53 -20.12
C ALA A 249 -7.23 11.58 -20.37
N ARG A 250 -7.31 12.59 -19.51
CA ARG A 250 -8.23 13.72 -19.72
C ARG A 250 -7.93 14.52 -20.98
N GLU A 251 -6.66 14.80 -21.20
CA GLU A 251 -6.23 15.52 -22.40
C GLU A 251 -6.56 14.75 -23.68
N ILE A 252 -6.43 13.43 -23.64
CA ILE A 252 -6.59 12.56 -24.81
C ILE A 252 -8.04 12.16 -25.06
N PHE A 253 -8.79 11.85 -24.00
CA PHE A 253 -10.16 11.30 -24.09
C PHE A 253 -11.25 12.28 -23.68
N GLY A 254 -10.86 13.50 -23.29
CA GLY A 254 -11.77 14.47 -22.69
C GLY A 254 -11.91 14.25 -21.19
N GLU A 255 -12.69 15.09 -20.51
CA GLU A 255 -12.91 14.94 -19.08
C GLU A 255 -13.51 13.58 -18.76
N SER A 256 -12.64 12.62 -18.45
CA SER A 256 -13.06 11.37 -17.84
C SER A 256 -13.50 11.71 -16.42
N ASN A 257 -14.78 11.70 -16.18
CA ASN A 257 -15.29 12.05 -14.87
C ASN A 257 -15.11 10.89 -13.91
N PHE A 258 -14.21 11.02 -12.98
CA PHE A 258 -14.21 10.22 -11.74
C PHE A 258 -15.58 10.25 -11.03
N TRP A 259 -16.41 11.27 -11.38
CA TRP A 259 -17.76 11.51 -10.86
C TRP A 259 -18.86 11.34 -11.91
N ARG A 260 -18.64 10.52 -12.97
CA ARG A 260 -19.65 10.31 -14.00
C ARG A 260 -20.94 9.68 -13.45
N LYS A 261 -22.04 10.18 -13.95
CA LYS A 261 -23.35 9.57 -13.70
C LYS A 261 -23.41 8.20 -14.39
N PRO A 262 -24.09 7.21 -13.78
CA PRO A 262 -24.33 5.94 -14.45
C PRO A 262 -24.94 6.16 -15.84
N GLY A 263 -24.32 5.63 -16.92
CA GLY A 263 -24.81 5.72 -18.29
C GLY A 263 -24.09 6.70 -19.22
N GLU A 264 -23.11 7.49 -18.72
CA GLU A 264 -22.26 8.32 -19.61
C GLU A 264 -21.22 7.46 -20.35
N ALA A 265 -20.90 7.86 -21.58
CA ALA A 265 -19.93 7.14 -22.41
C ALA A 265 -18.57 7.07 -21.74
N LEU A 266 -18.09 5.87 -21.51
CA LEU A 266 -16.77 5.58 -20.99
C LEU A 266 -15.77 5.50 -22.15
N THR A 267 -14.47 5.65 -21.84
CA THR A 267 -13.41 5.34 -22.80
C THR A 267 -13.59 3.89 -23.27
N GLN A 268 -13.73 3.69 -24.57
CA GLN A 268 -13.89 2.36 -25.13
C GLN A 268 -12.59 1.57 -24.93
N ASP A 269 -12.71 0.32 -24.45
CA ASP A 269 -11.59 -0.62 -24.32
C ASP A 269 -11.20 -1.15 -25.71
N SER A 270 -10.36 -0.41 -26.39
CA SER A 270 -9.91 -0.71 -27.74
C SER A 270 -8.43 -0.42 -27.92
N TRP A 271 -7.81 -1.15 -28.84
CA TRP A 271 -6.41 -0.91 -29.22
C TRP A 271 -6.23 0.47 -29.88
N GLU A 272 -7.23 1.01 -30.54
CA GLU A 272 -7.19 2.36 -31.08
C GLU A 272 -7.02 3.40 -29.98
N ASN A 273 -7.80 3.31 -28.90
CA ASN A 273 -7.66 4.20 -27.75
C ASN A 273 -6.36 3.94 -26.96
N TYR A 274 -5.93 2.70 -26.86
CA TYR A 274 -4.62 2.38 -26.29
C TYR A 274 -3.49 3.05 -27.08
N ASP A 275 -3.49 2.96 -28.42
CA ASP A 275 -2.47 3.56 -29.28
C ASP A 275 -2.43 5.10 -29.18
N ARG A 276 -3.52 5.74 -28.74
CA ARG A 276 -3.56 7.19 -28.47
C ARG A 276 -2.88 7.55 -27.17
N ILE A 277 -2.97 6.73 -26.12
CA ILE A 277 -2.47 7.06 -24.79
C ILE A 277 -1.09 6.47 -24.51
N ALA A 278 -0.74 5.30 -25.03
CA ALA A 278 0.53 4.64 -24.75
C ALA A 278 1.76 5.50 -25.06
N PRO A 279 1.82 6.28 -26.17
CA PRO A 279 2.92 7.21 -26.42
C PRO A 279 3.08 8.26 -25.32
N ARG A 280 2.00 8.68 -24.68
CA ARG A 280 2.04 9.62 -23.57
C ARG A 280 2.69 9.01 -22.34
N TYR A 281 2.39 7.76 -21.99
CA TYR A 281 3.05 7.04 -20.90
C TYR A 281 4.56 6.91 -21.17
N ALA A 282 4.95 6.54 -22.38
CA ALA A 282 6.36 6.45 -22.79
C ALA A 282 7.07 7.82 -22.68
N LEU A 283 6.42 8.90 -23.12
CA LEU A 283 6.94 10.26 -22.98
C LEU A 283 7.14 10.62 -21.50
N ARG A 284 6.17 10.30 -20.64
CA ARG A 284 6.27 10.59 -19.19
C ARG A 284 7.38 9.79 -18.52
N LEU A 285 7.55 8.53 -18.87
CA LEU A 285 8.69 7.73 -18.40
C LEU A 285 10.02 8.35 -18.84
N ALA A 286 10.14 8.76 -20.11
CA ALA A 286 11.33 9.43 -20.60
C ALA A 286 11.60 10.76 -19.88
N GLN A 287 10.58 11.57 -19.61
CA GLN A 287 10.69 12.80 -18.82
C GLN A 287 11.13 12.51 -17.38
N TRP A 288 10.58 11.47 -16.77
CA TRP A 288 10.97 11.06 -15.42
C TRP A 288 12.46 10.61 -15.38
N ARG A 289 12.89 9.81 -16.35
CA ARG A 289 14.30 9.38 -16.48
C ARG A 289 15.27 10.58 -16.60
N ARG A 290 14.83 11.68 -17.21
CA ARG A 290 15.62 12.92 -17.31
C ARG A 290 15.48 13.83 -16.09
N GLY A 291 14.71 13.43 -15.06
CA GLY A 291 14.46 14.26 -13.87
C GLY A 291 13.50 15.45 -14.10
N GLU A 292 12.84 15.53 -15.25
CA GLU A 292 11.87 16.59 -15.57
C GLU A 292 10.55 16.42 -14.81
N ILE A 293 10.21 15.21 -14.41
CA ILE A 293 9.12 14.91 -13.47
C ILE A 293 9.78 14.75 -12.12
N ALA A 294 9.75 15.81 -11.32
CA ALA A 294 10.36 15.79 -10.00
C ALA A 294 9.76 14.70 -9.11
N SER A 295 10.63 13.86 -8.59
CA SER A 295 10.34 13.00 -7.43
C SER A 295 10.25 13.87 -6.16
N LYS A 296 9.54 15.00 -6.19
CA LYS A 296 9.24 15.73 -4.96
C LYS A 296 8.30 14.87 -4.14
N VAL A 297 8.92 14.02 -3.33
CA VAL A 297 8.28 13.24 -2.28
C VAL A 297 7.89 14.22 -1.17
N HIS A 298 6.81 14.94 -1.38
CA HIS A 298 6.06 15.48 -0.27
C HIS A 298 5.14 14.35 0.21
N PHE A 299 5.56 13.62 1.22
CA PHE A 299 4.65 12.82 2.02
C PHE A 299 3.81 13.81 2.85
N ALA A 300 2.67 14.21 2.34
CA ALA A 300 1.64 14.77 3.17
C ALA A 300 0.92 13.59 3.84
N GLY A 301 0.91 13.61 5.19
CA GLY A 301 0.02 12.89 6.09
C GLY A 301 0.19 11.39 6.17
#